data_d345ef6bebc1b266fefcec79172347d0
#
_entry.id   d345ef6bebc1b266fefcec79172347d0
#
_cell.length_a   1.000
_cell.length_b   1.000
_cell.length_c   1.000
_cell.angle_alpha   90.00
_cell.angle_beta   90.00
_cell.angle_gamma   90.00
#
_symmetry.space_group_name_H-M   'P 1'
#
loop_
_entity.id
_entity.type
_entity.pdbx_description
1 polymer ?
#
loop_
_entity_poly.entity_id
_entity_poly.type
_entity_poly.pdbx_seq_one_letter_code
_entity_poly.pdbx_strand_id
1 'polypeptide(L)'
;MRRLAIYPGSFDPPTLGHLDVIERAARLFDELIVAIGINSSKRPLLSVEERIEALQACTKHLPKVRVEAFQGLLIQYALDKGSKSIVRGLRATADFEYEFQMAMVNRRLSDEVDTVFLMTKWEHSYLSSSIVREVATLGGDYAGLVPPEVGPVIARALAARNQP
;
A
#
# COMPACT_ATOMS: atom_id res chain seq x y z
N MET A 1 17.00 -0.88 20.20
CA MET A 1 16.42 -1.92 19.34
C MET A 1 15.74 -1.25 18.15
N ARG A 2 16.12 -1.58 16.91
CA ARG A 2 15.59 -0.94 15.69
C ARG A 2 14.13 -1.35 15.48
N ARG A 3 13.21 -0.38 15.37
CA ARG A 3 11.78 -0.61 15.19
C ARG A 3 11.46 -0.66 13.70
N LEU A 4 11.37 -1.88 13.16
CA LEU A 4 10.95 -2.14 11.79
C LEU A 4 9.43 -2.31 11.75
N ALA A 5 8.76 -1.68 10.80
CA ALA A 5 7.36 -1.93 10.50
C ALA A 5 7.15 -2.33 9.03
N ILE A 6 6.06 -3.05 8.78
CA ILE A 6 5.64 -3.43 7.43
C ILE A 6 4.29 -2.78 7.14
N TYR A 7 4.19 -2.09 6.03
CA TYR A 7 2.93 -1.57 5.50
C TYR A 7 2.54 -2.38 4.26
N PRO A 8 1.66 -3.36 4.39
CA PRO A 8 1.24 -4.22 3.30
C PRO A 8 0.09 -3.62 2.51
N GLY A 9 0.02 -3.92 1.22
CA GLY A 9 -1.09 -3.56 0.37
C GLY A 9 -0.93 -4.05 -1.05
N SER A 10 -1.96 -3.86 -1.87
CA SER A 10 -1.87 -4.12 -3.32
C SER A 10 -1.18 -2.98 -4.05
N PHE A 11 -1.42 -1.74 -3.63
CA PHE A 11 -0.89 -0.52 -4.24
C PHE A 11 -1.08 -0.47 -5.77
N ASP A 12 -2.29 -0.72 -6.19
CA ASP A 12 -2.65 -0.88 -7.60
C ASP A 12 -3.74 0.12 -8.06
N PRO A 13 -3.37 1.39 -8.25
CA PRO A 13 -2.09 2.04 -8.02
C PRO A 13 -1.92 2.57 -6.58
N PRO A 14 -0.72 3.05 -6.19
CA PRO A 14 -0.55 3.87 -5.00
C PRO A 14 -1.37 5.15 -5.10
N THR A 15 -2.03 5.55 -4.00
CA THR A 15 -2.85 6.77 -3.92
C THR A 15 -2.23 7.79 -2.96
N LEU A 16 -2.74 9.02 -2.96
CA LEU A 16 -2.34 10.03 -1.96
C LEU A 16 -2.63 9.56 -0.53
N GLY A 17 -3.68 8.75 -0.32
CA GLY A 17 -3.96 8.15 0.98
C GLY A 17 -2.88 7.16 1.42
N HIS A 18 -2.37 6.34 0.50
CA HIS A 18 -1.24 5.47 0.79
C HIS A 18 0.02 6.26 1.14
N LEU A 19 0.34 7.31 0.38
CA LEU A 19 1.52 8.14 0.63
C LEU A 19 1.45 8.82 2.00
N ASP A 20 0.28 9.35 2.40
CA ASP A 20 0.08 9.93 3.74
C ASP A 20 0.41 8.93 4.86
N VAL A 21 -0.09 7.70 4.75
CA VAL A 21 0.19 6.63 5.73
C VAL A 21 1.69 6.29 5.74
N ILE A 22 2.32 6.16 4.57
CA ILE A 22 3.75 5.85 4.44
C ILE A 22 4.60 6.92 5.11
N GLU A 23 4.36 8.20 4.82
CA GLU A 23 5.11 9.32 5.39
C GLU A 23 5.00 9.39 6.92
N ARG A 24 3.80 9.13 7.43
CA ARG A 24 3.55 9.15 8.88
C ARG A 24 4.15 7.93 9.57
N ALA A 25 4.03 6.75 8.99
CA ALA A 25 4.69 5.54 9.49
C ALA A 25 6.22 5.69 9.51
N ALA A 26 6.81 6.29 8.47
CA ALA A 26 8.25 6.54 8.41
C ALA A 26 8.77 7.50 9.51
N ARG A 27 7.88 8.32 10.11
CA ARG A 27 8.23 9.15 11.29
C ARG A 27 8.17 8.36 12.60
N LEU A 28 7.29 7.36 12.69
CA LEU A 28 7.05 6.59 13.92
C LEU A 28 8.04 5.43 14.07
N PHE A 29 8.55 4.90 12.97
CA PHE A 29 9.45 3.74 12.93
C PHE A 29 10.83 4.12 12.43
N ASP A 30 11.82 3.30 12.78
CA ASP A 30 13.21 3.51 12.36
C ASP A 30 13.42 3.02 10.93
N GLU A 31 12.59 2.07 10.49
CA GLU A 31 12.54 1.53 9.13
C GLU A 31 11.11 1.10 8.78
N LEU A 32 10.71 1.33 7.54
CA LEU A 32 9.43 0.90 7.00
C LEU A 32 9.62 0.12 5.70
N ILE A 33 9.04 -1.07 5.63
CA ILE A 33 8.90 -1.81 4.39
C ILE A 33 7.47 -1.62 3.87
N VAL A 34 7.33 -0.99 2.70
CA VAL A 34 6.09 -0.98 1.94
C VAL A 34 6.05 -2.27 1.13
N ALA A 35 5.17 -3.18 1.52
CA ALA A 35 5.15 -4.55 1.04
C ALA A 35 3.98 -4.80 0.08
N ILE A 36 4.27 -5.03 -1.19
CA ILE A 36 3.28 -5.33 -2.22
C ILE A 36 2.91 -6.81 -2.13
N GLY A 37 1.67 -7.12 -1.74
CA GLY A 37 1.14 -8.48 -1.77
C GLY A 37 0.84 -8.94 -3.20
N ILE A 38 1.45 -10.06 -3.60
CA ILE A 38 1.19 -10.67 -4.91
C ILE A 38 -0.02 -11.60 -4.78
N ASN A 39 -1.08 -11.30 -5.51
CA ASN A 39 -2.26 -12.15 -5.60
C ASN A 39 -2.51 -12.53 -7.06
N SER A 40 -2.20 -13.77 -7.41
CA SER A 40 -2.32 -14.33 -8.76
C SER A 40 -3.76 -14.46 -9.27
N SER A 41 -4.75 -14.40 -8.37
CA SER A 41 -6.18 -14.53 -8.74
C SER A 41 -6.81 -13.23 -9.27
N LYS A 42 -6.14 -12.09 -9.13
CA LYS A 42 -6.62 -10.78 -9.58
C LYS A 42 -5.89 -10.32 -10.84
N ARG A 43 -6.63 -9.65 -11.73
CA ARG A 43 -6.02 -8.93 -12.87
C ARG A 43 -5.74 -7.48 -12.43
N PRO A 44 -4.51 -7.13 -12.05
CA PRO A 44 -4.18 -5.77 -11.63
C PRO A 44 -4.15 -4.79 -12.80
N LEU A 45 -4.24 -3.49 -12.53
CA LEU A 45 -3.96 -2.44 -13.50
C LEU A 45 -2.46 -2.36 -13.79
N LEU A 46 -1.65 -2.35 -12.73
CA LEU A 46 -0.20 -2.26 -12.79
C LEU A 46 0.42 -3.64 -12.50
N SER A 47 1.45 -4.01 -13.24
CA SER A 47 2.29 -5.17 -12.90
C SER A 47 2.97 -4.99 -11.55
N VAL A 48 3.56 -6.04 -11.01
CA VAL A 48 4.31 -5.93 -9.73
C VAL A 48 5.46 -4.94 -9.88
N GLU A 49 6.18 -5.00 -11.00
CA GLU A 49 7.32 -4.13 -11.32
C GLU A 49 6.87 -2.66 -11.42
N GLU A 50 5.76 -2.40 -12.10
CA GLU A 50 5.19 -1.04 -12.22
C GLU A 50 4.75 -0.49 -10.86
N ARG A 51 4.19 -1.34 -9.97
CA ARG A 51 3.83 -0.92 -8.61
C ARG A 51 5.07 -0.62 -7.76
N ILE A 52 6.14 -1.42 -7.90
CA ILE A 52 7.42 -1.14 -7.25
C ILE A 52 7.99 0.19 -7.75
N GLU A 53 8.04 0.40 -9.08
CA GLU A 53 8.49 1.65 -9.69
C GLU A 53 7.72 2.86 -9.14
N ALA A 54 6.38 2.78 -9.15
CA ALA A 54 5.51 3.86 -8.69
C ALA A 54 5.75 4.20 -7.21
N LEU A 55 5.85 3.18 -6.34
CA LEU A 55 6.11 3.38 -4.91
C LEU A 55 7.51 3.92 -4.66
N GLN A 56 8.54 3.40 -5.33
CA GLN A 56 9.91 3.90 -5.19
C GLN A 56 10.01 5.37 -5.63
N ALA A 57 9.34 5.74 -6.72
CA ALA A 57 9.34 7.10 -7.22
C ALA A 57 8.70 8.08 -6.22
N CYS A 58 7.49 7.76 -5.71
CA CYS A 58 6.78 8.66 -4.80
C CYS A 58 7.32 8.66 -3.36
N THR A 59 8.14 7.67 -2.98
CA THR A 59 8.78 7.60 -1.65
C THR A 59 10.26 7.94 -1.64
N LYS A 60 10.83 8.39 -2.76
CA LYS A 60 12.25 8.71 -2.92
C LYS A 60 12.80 9.67 -1.86
N HIS A 61 11.96 10.57 -1.35
CA HIS A 61 12.31 11.53 -0.29
C HIS A 61 12.34 10.92 1.12
N LEU A 62 12.00 9.63 1.27
CA LEU A 62 11.90 8.93 2.55
C LEU A 62 13.01 7.87 2.68
N PRO A 63 14.20 8.21 3.21
CA PRO A 63 15.36 7.31 3.24
C PRO A 63 15.16 6.06 4.12
N LYS A 64 14.16 6.08 5.00
CA LYS A 64 13.80 4.95 5.88
C LYS A 64 12.84 3.96 5.23
N VAL A 65 12.35 4.25 4.02
CA VAL A 65 11.35 3.44 3.33
C VAL A 65 12.02 2.53 2.30
N ARG A 66 11.67 1.26 2.35
CA ARG A 66 12.01 0.27 1.30
C ARG A 66 10.73 -0.28 0.69
N VAL A 67 10.76 -0.59 -0.59
CA VAL A 67 9.65 -1.19 -1.32
C VAL A 67 10.03 -2.61 -1.70
N GLU A 68 9.22 -3.57 -1.31
CA GLU A 68 9.43 -4.99 -1.61
C GLU A 68 8.10 -5.63 -2.04
N ALA A 69 8.16 -6.70 -2.80
CA ALA A 69 7.02 -7.56 -3.08
C ALA A 69 7.13 -8.85 -2.26
N PHE A 70 5.99 -9.41 -1.85
CA PHE A 70 5.96 -10.67 -1.13
C PHE A 70 4.80 -11.54 -1.62
N GLN A 71 4.94 -12.84 -1.40
CA GLN A 71 3.92 -13.84 -1.67
C GLN A 71 3.68 -14.68 -0.42
N GLY A 72 2.45 -15.14 -0.22
CA GLY A 72 2.09 -15.96 0.92
C GLY A 72 1.51 -15.16 2.08
N LEU A 73 1.60 -15.71 3.30
CA LEU A 73 1.03 -15.12 4.50
C LEU A 73 1.82 -13.90 4.97
N LEU A 74 1.12 -12.79 5.17
CA LEU A 74 1.70 -11.55 5.68
C LEU A 74 2.42 -11.74 7.02
N ILE A 75 1.85 -12.52 7.93
CA ILE A 75 2.46 -12.80 9.24
C ILE A 75 3.79 -13.51 9.09
N GLN A 76 3.88 -14.52 8.22
CA GLN A 76 5.14 -15.21 7.99
C GLN A 76 6.19 -14.27 7.41
N TYR A 77 5.80 -13.47 6.42
CA TYR A 77 6.67 -12.44 5.86
C TYR A 77 7.18 -11.45 6.92
N ALA A 78 6.30 -11.01 7.83
CA ALA A 78 6.69 -10.11 8.92
C ALA A 78 7.70 -10.74 9.87
N LEU A 79 7.48 -11.99 10.27
CA LEU A 79 8.41 -12.74 11.12
C LEU A 79 9.76 -12.96 10.44
N ASP A 80 9.78 -13.33 9.16
CA ASP A 80 11.00 -13.55 8.37
C ASP A 80 11.84 -12.26 8.25
N LYS A 81 11.17 -11.09 8.21
CA LYS A 81 11.84 -9.78 8.22
C LYS A 81 12.24 -9.31 9.63
N GLY A 82 11.83 -10.00 10.66
CA GLY A 82 12.05 -9.59 12.05
C GLY A 82 11.22 -8.38 12.46
N SER A 83 10.10 -8.13 11.78
CA SER A 83 9.17 -7.05 12.12
C SER A 83 8.14 -7.51 13.14
N LYS A 84 7.93 -6.68 14.17
CA LYS A 84 6.88 -6.87 15.18
C LYS A 84 5.67 -5.96 14.95
N SER A 85 5.65 -5.21 13.87
CA SER A 85 4.59 -4.22 13.62
C SER A 85 4.12 -4.25 12.17
N ILE A 86 2.82 -4.42 11.99
CA ILE A 86 2.13 -4.23 10.71
C ILE A 86 1.38 -2.90 10.79
N VAL A 87 1.62 -2.00 9.84
CA VAL A 87 0.89 -0.73 9.72
C VAL A 87 -0.29 -0.91 8.77
N ARG A 88 -1.44 -0.38 9.15
CA ARG A 88 -2.64 -0.32 8.31
C ARG A 88 -3.22 1.08 8.35
N GLY A 89 -3.65 1.59 7.19
CA GLY A 89 -4.41 2.82 7.10
C GLY A 89 -5.90 2.57 7.34
N LEU A 90 -6.55 3.46 8.10
CA LEU A 90 -8.00 3.47 8.28
C LEU A 90 -8.58 4.73 7.66
N ARG A 91 -9.56 4.59 6.75
CA ARG A 91 -10.22 5.71 6.05
C ARG A 91 -11.58 6.06 6.65
N ALA A 92 -12.39 5.04 6.94
CA ALA A 92 -13.75 5.19 7.44
C ALA A 92 -14.16 4.01 8.31
N THR A 93 -15.32 4.11 8.95
CA THR A 93 -15.87 3.07 9.82
C THR A 93 -16.04 1.72 9.10
N ALA A 94 -16.39 1.74 7.82
CA ALA A 94 -16.53 0.53 7.01
C ALA A 94 -15.22 -0.26 6.83
N ASP A 95 -14.07 0.43 6.77
CA ASP A 95 -12.77 -0.23 6.72
C ASP A 95 -12.42 -0.87 8.07
N PHE A 96 -12.85 -0.25 9.17
CA PHE A 96 -12.47 -0.66 10.50
C PHE A 96 -12.88 -2.09 10.83
N GLU A 97 -14.09 -2.50 10.49
CA GLU A 97 -14.58 -3.84 10.79
C GLU A 97 -13.71 -4.92 10.13
N TYR A 98 -13.44 -4.78 8.84
CA TYR A 98 -12.57 -5.71 8.12
C TYR A 98 -11.13 -5.69 8.65
N GLU A 99 -10.57 -4.51 8.86
CA GLU A 99 -9.20 -4.35 9.36
C GLU A 99 -9.05 -4.90 10.77
N PHE A 100 -10.07 -4.72 11.63
CA PHE A 100 -10.10 -5.28 12.96
C PHE A 100 -10.11 -6.82 12.93
N GLN A 101 -10.97 -7.41 12.09
CA GLN A 101 -11.02 -8.87 11.91
C GLN A 101 -9.65 -9.41 11.45
N MET A 102 -9.02 -8.77 10.47
CA MET A 102 -7.70 -9.17 9.99
C MET A 102 -6.62 -9.04 11.07
N ALA A 103 -6.65 -7.98 11.87
CA ALA A 103 -5.73 -7.81 13.00
C ALA A 103 -5.88 -8.93 14.03
N MET A 104 -7.11 -9.31 14.35
CA MET A 104 -7.39 -10.42 15.27
C MET A 104 -6.90 -11.76 14.73
N VAL A 105 -7.10 -12.02 13.43
CA VAL A 105 -6.57 -13.23 12.77
C VAL A 105 -5.04 -13.22 12.79
N ASN A 106 -4.41 -12.11 12.45
CA ASN A 106 -2.96 -11.98 12.51
C ASN A 106 -2.41 -12.24 13.91
N ARG A 107 -3.06 -11.68 14.94
CA ARG A 107 -2.71 -11.91 16.35
C ARG A 107 -2.86 -13.38 16.77
N ARG A 108 -3.88 -14.06 16.25
CA ARG A 108 -4.09 -15.50 16.46
C ARG A 108 -3.02 -16.36 15.83
N LEU A 109 -2.47 -15.93 14.68
CA LEU A 109 -1.41 -16.64 13.98
C LEU A 109 -0.03 -16.41 14.61
N SER A 110 0.21 -15.24 15.20
CA SER A 110 1.43 -14.92 15.94
C SER A 110 1.16 -13.83 16.97
N ASP A 111 1.53 -14.07 18.20
CA ASP A 111 1.46 -13.09 19.30
C ASP A 111 2.65 -12.13 19.33
N GLU A 112 3.66 -12.36 18.48
CA GLU A 112 4.84 -11.50 18.36
C GLU A 112 4.61 -10.25 17.49
N VAL A 113 3.58 -10.26 16.65
CA VAL A 113 3.32 -9.20 15.67
C VAL A 113 2.01 -8.50 15.96
N ASP A 114 2.07 -7.19 16.18
CA ASP A 114 0.90 -6.34 16.39
C ASP A 114 0.56 -5.48 15.17
N THR A 115 -0.73 -5.12 15.06
CA THR A 115 -1.21 -4.21 14.01
C THR A 115 -1.38 -2.80 14.59
N VAL A 116 -0.78 -1.83 13.92
CA VAL A 116 -0.85 -0.40 14.24
C VAL A 116 -1.71 0.28 13.19
N PHE A 117 -2.81 0.88 13.61
CA PHE A 117 -3.71 1.61 12.75
C PHE A 117 -3.37 3.10 12.71
N LEU A 118 -3.24 3.65 11.50
CA LEU A 118 -3.08 5.07 11.26
C LEU A 118 -4.32 5.61 10.54
N MET A 119 -5.01 6.56 11.15
CA MET A 119 -6.13 7.24 10.50
C MET A 119 -5.62 8.04 9.30
N THR A 120 -6.19 7.81 8.13
CA THR A 120 -5.90 8.60 6.93
C THR A 120 -6.37 10.04 7.13
N LYS A 121 -5.69 11.02 6.53
CA LYS A 121 -6.19 12.39 6.49
C LYS A 121 -7.60 12.42 5.92
N TRP A 122 -8.45 13.27 6.46
CA TRP A 122 -9.85 13.36 6.04
C TRP A 122 -9.99 13.69 4.53
N GLU A 123 -9.07 14.51 3.98
CA GLU A 123 -9.04 14.87 2.56
C GLU A 123 -8.81 13.67 1.64
N HIS A 124 -8.25 12.57 2.17
CA HIS A 124 -7.97 11.34 1.43
C HIS A 124 -8.87 10.18 1.84
N SER A 125 -9.85 10.42 2.73
CA SER A 125 -10.71 9.35 3.26
C SER A 125 -11.57 8.65 2.21
N TYR A 126 -11.89 9.34 1.12
CA TYR A 126 -12.67 8.80 0.00
C TYR A 126 -11.82 8.03 -1.02
N LEU A 127 -10.47 8.15 -0.96
CA LEU A 127 -9.58 7.55 -1.93
C LEU A 127 -9.42 6.04 -1.71
N SER A 128 -9.50 5.29 -2.81
CA SER A 128 -9.10 3.90 -2.87
C SER A 128 -8.45 3.61 -4.23
N SER A 129 -7.60 2.58 -4.28
CA SER A 129 -7.04 2.14 -5.56
C SER A 129 -8.14 1.70 -6.54
N SER A 130 -9.24 1.13 -6.05
CA SER A 130 -10.39 0.73 -6.88
C SER A 130 -11.03 1.93 -7.58
N ILE A 131 -11.27 3.03 -6.86
CA ILE A 131 -11.81 4.27 -7.43
C ILE A 131 -10.84 4.85 -8.47
N VAL A 132 -9.54 4.89 -8.16
CA VAL A 132 -8.54 5.41 -9.12
C VAL A 132 -8.50 4.56 -10.38
N ARG A 133 -8.52 3.22 -10.25
CA ARG A 133 -8.58 2.33 -11.42
C ARG A 133 -9.80 2.57 -12.29
N GLU A 134 -10.96 2.73 -11.67
CA GLU A 134 -12.22 2.99 -12.39
C GLU A 134 -12.12 4.31 -13.17
N VAL A 135 -11.75 5.40 -12.48
CA VAL A 135 -11.59 6.72 -13.12
C VAL A 135 -10.59 6.66 -14.27
N ALA A 136 -9.41 6.05 -14.05
CA ALA A 136 -8.37 5.96 -15.06
C ALA A 136 -8.77 5.12 -16.27
N THR A 137 -9.42 3.97 -16.04
CA THR A 137 -9.86 3.05 -17.11
C THR A 137 -10.97 3.66 -17.97
N LEU A 138 -11.83 4.49 -17.38
CA LEU A 138 -12.88 5.21 -18.08
C LEU A 138 -12.43 6.54 -18.71
N GLY A 139 -11.14 6.85 -18.65
CA GLY A 139 -10.56 8.07 -19.26
C GLY A 139 -10.79 9.35 -18.45
N GLY A 140 -11.14 9.23 -17.16
CA GLY A 140 -11.28 10.36 -16.26
C GLY A 140 -9.94 10.89 -15.76
N ASP A 141 -9.96 12.12 -15.21
CA ASP A 141 -8.79 12.74 -14.60
C ASP A 141 -8.52 12.15 -13.20
N TYR A 142 -7.39 11.50 -13.06
CA TYR A 142 -6.91 10.92 -11.80
C TYR A 142 -5.71 11.65 -11.18
N ALA A 143 -5.25 12.75 -11.79
CA ALA A 143 -4.03 13.44 -11.37
C ALA A 143 -4.09 13.92 -9.89
N GLY A 144 -5.26 14.35 -9.42
CA GLY A 144 -5.46 14.75 -8.03
C GLY A 144 -5.70 13.61 -7.03
N LEU A 145 -5.67 12.35 -7.47
CA LEU A 145 -5.97 11.17 -6.65
C LEU A 145 -4.72 10.37 -6.28
N VAL A 146 -3.64 10.57 -7.02
CA VAL A 146 -2.37 9.84 -6.88
C VAL A 146 -1.19 10.81 -6.73
N PRO A 147 -0.06 10.37 -6.16
CA PRO A 147 1.17 11.14 -6.20
C PRO A 147 1.56 11.45 -7.65
N PRO A 148 2.15 12.64 -7.94
CA PRO A 148 2.50 13.04 -9.31
C PRO A 148 3.36 12.03 -10.08
N GLU A 149 4.26 11.35 -9.37
CA GLU A 149 5.17 10.33 -9.94
C GLU A 149 4.43 9.06 -10.40
N VAL A 150 3.26 8.80 -9.85
CA VAL A 150 2.45 7.60 -10.16
C VAL A 150 1.67 7.79 -11.47
N GLY A 151 1.28 9.01 -11.80
CA GLY A 151 0.49 9.32 -13.00
C GLY A 151 1.09 8.76 -14.30
N PRO A 152 2.37 9.00 -14.60
CA PRO A 152 3.02 8.46 -15.81
C PRO A 152 3.03 6.93 -15.88
N VAL A 153 3.15 6.24 -14.73
CA VAL A 153 3.11 4.76 -14.67
C VAL A 153 1.73 4.26 -15.06
N ILE A 154 0.67 4.87 -14.54
CA ILE A 154 -0.72 4.54 -14.91
C ILE A 154 -0.94 4.77 -16.41
N ALA A 155 -0.49 5.91 -16.94
CA ALA A 155 -0.66 6.23 -18.35
C ALA A 155 0.01 5.20 -19.29
N ARG A 156 1.22 4.74 -18.97
CA ARG A 156 1.89 3.66 -19.71
C ARG A 156 1.13 2.35 -19.66
N ALA A 157 0.66 1.95 -18.48
CA ALA A 157 -0.10 0.71 -18.30
C ALA A 157 -1.40 0.71 -19.09
N LEU A 158 -2.13 1.83 -19.13
CA LEU A 158 -3.34 1.99 -19.92
C LEU A 158 -3.05 1.94 -21.43
N ALA A 159 -1.99 2.61 -21.88
CA ALA A 159 -1.59 2.59 -23.29
C ALA A 159 -1.23 1.16 -23.76
N ALA A 160 -0.53 0.38 -22.94
CA ALA A 160 -0.19 -1.01 -23.23
C ALA A 160 -1.43 -1.93 -23.34
N ARG A 161 -2.50 -1.65 -22.60
CA ARG A 161 -3.75 -2.41 -22.65
C ARG A 161 -4.60 -2.12 -23.90
N ASN A 162 -4.48 -0.93 -24.44
CA ASN A 162 -5.23 -0.48 -25.61
C ASN A 162 -4.52 -0.78 -26.94
N GLN A 163 -3.36 -1.44 -26.91
CA GLN A 163 -2.73 -1.96 -28.13
C GLN A 163 -3.42 -3.27 -28.52
N PRO A 164 -3.84 -3.42 -29.79
CA PRO A 164 -4.54 -4.61 -30.30
C PRO A 164 -3.64 -5.86 -30.29
#